data_eaaa67d2f25db68d1346d9e6dbebe2fe
#
_entry.id   eaaa67d2f25db68d1346d9e6dbebe2fe
#
_cell.length_a   1.000
_cell.length_b   1.000
_cell.length_c   1.000
_cell.angle_alpha   90.00
_cell.angle_beta   90.00
_cell.angle_gamma   90.00
#
_symmetry.space_group_name_H-M   'P 1'
#
loop_
_entity.id
_entity.type
_entity.pdbx_description
1 polymer ?
#
loop_
_entity_poly.entity_id
_entity_poly.type
_entity_poly.pdbx_seq_one_letter_code
_entity_poly.pdbx_strand_id
1 'polypeptide(L)'
;MTYQDFENLTNGPYAEYYFGRWAYYKEVVNIIQNEKAANSVELGPGFMPIVKNGDIILNPLDDQFGKPNEMRNHMYIFDATMKHWPIVDKAYDIFIALQVWEHLDSKQTRAFREVVRIAKKAVLSFPYNWDGGLLEKPSHRAHRDVDMELIRDWTLGIEPKFSIEIERTGAEFSKGPRVICFWDFDDIRTK
;
A
#
# COMPACT_ATOMS: atom_id res chain seq x y z
N MET A 1 5.99 10.56 -6.07
CA MET A 1 4.88 11.06 -6.95
C MET A 1 4.60 12.52 -6.62
N THR A 2 4.47 13.37 -7.62
CA THR A 2 4.00 14.75 -7.48
C THR A 2 2.53 14.83 -7.89
N TYR A 3 1.87 15.97 -7.63
CA TYR A 3 0.51 16.18 -8.12
C TYR A 3 0.46 16.13 -9.67
N GLN A 4 1.46 16.68 -10.35
CA GLN A 4 1.55 16.64 -11.81
C GLN A 4 1.70 15.19 -12.33
N ASP A 5 2.49 14.36 -11.67
CA ASP A 5 2.60 12.95 -12.02
C ASP A 5 1.24 12.26 -11.92
N PHE A 6 0.49 12.54 -10.84
CA PHE A 6 -0.84 12.00 -10.63
C PHE A 6 -1.86 12.53 -11.66
N GLU A 7 -1.84 13.81 -11.96
CA GLU A 7 -2.70 14.43 -12.96
C GLU A 7 -2.48 13.81 -14.36
N ASN A 8 -1.24 13.51 -14.71
CA ASN A 8 -0.92 12.79 -15.95
C ASN A 8 -1.53 11.38 -15.97
N LEU A 9 -1.56 10.68 -14.84
CA LEU A 9 -2.21 9.38 -14.73
C LEU A 9 -3.74 9.48 -14.89
N THR A 10 -4.37 10.51 -14.33
CA THR A 10 -5.82 10.72 -14.43
C THR A 10 -6.28 11.22 -15.80
N ASN A 11 -5.36 11.70 -16.63
CA ASN A 11 -5.62 12.10 -18.02
C ASN A 11 -5.14 11.06 -19.05
N GLY A 12 -4.58 9.94 -18.58
CA GLY A 12 -4.01 8.88 -19.41
C GLY A 12 -4.94 7.67 -19.56
N PRO A 13 -4.42 6.58 -20.14
CA PRO A 13 -5.18 5.35 -20.35
C PRO A 13 -5.63 4.66 -19.07
N TYR A 14 -5.12 5.06 -17.91
CA TYR A 14 -5.43 4.51 -16.58
C TYR A 14 -6.29 5.46 -15.73
N ALA A 15 -6.94 6.43 -16.37
CA ALA A 15 -7.71 7.48 -15.71
C ALA A 15 -8.73 6.93 -14.71
N GLU A 16 -9.51 5.92 -15.10
CA GLU A 16 -10.52 5.29 -14.24
C GLU A 16 -9.93 4.67 -12.97
N TYR A 17 -8.72 4.11 -13.08
CA TYR A 17 -8.05 3.50 -11.93
C TYR A 17 -7.62 4.54 -10.91
N TYR A 18 -7.08 5.67 -11.36
CA TYR A 18 -6.53 6.71 -10.48
C TYR A 18 -7.54 7.74 -10.00
N PHE A 19 -8.65 7.86 -10.70
CA PHE A 19 -9.67 8.85 -10.36
C PHE A 19 -10.12 8.72 -8.89
N GLY A 20 -10.12 9.82 -8.16
CA GLY A 20 -10.47 9.85 -6.74
C GLY A 20 -9.43 9.27 -5.77
N ARG A 21 -8.25 8.85 -6.26
CA ARG A 21 -7.20 8.30 -5.39
C ARG A 21 -6.27 9.36 -4.80
N TRP A 22 -6.26 10.57 -5.35
CA TRP A 22 -5.32 11.61 -4.93
C TRP A 22 -5.44 11.95 -3.44
N ALA A 23 -6.63 11.94 -2.88
CA ALA A 23 -6.85 12.25 -1.48
C ALA A 23 -5.94 11.42 -0.56
N TYR A 24 -5.94 10.09 -0.73
CA TYR A 24 -5.09 9.24 0.11
C TYR A 24 -3.64 9.16 -0.38
N TYR A 25 -3.37 9.29 -1.67
CA TYR A 25 -2.01 9.35 -2.19
C TYR A 25 -1.25 10.56 -1.64
N LYS A 26 -1.90 11.73 -1.60
CA LYS A 26 -1.35 12.95 -1.03
C LYS A 26 -0.89 12.76 0.42
N GLU A 27 -1.72 12.13 1.24
CA GLU A 27 -1.37 11.87 2.64
C GLU A 27 -0.19 10.90 2.77
N VAL A 28 -0.14 9.86 1.95
CA VAL A 28 1.01 8.94 1.92
C VAL A 28 2.29 9.68 1.49
N VAL A 29 2.23 10.53 0.47
CA VAL A 29 3.36 11.36 0.05
C VAL A 29 3.83 12.28 1.19
N ASN A 30 2.91 12.92 1.90
CA ASN A 30 3.21 13.78 3.05
C ASN A 30 3.92 12.97 4.16
N ILE A 31 3.44 11.77 4.49
CA ILE A 31 4.07 10.90 5.49
C ILE A 31 5.52 10.59 5.08
N ILE A 32 5.74 10.12 3.85
CA ILE A 32 7.06 9.74 3.36
C ILE A 32 8.03 10.93 3.39
N GLN A 33 7.57 12.12 3.01
CA GLN A 33 8.38 13.34 3.04
C GLN A 33 8.75 13.76 4.46
N ASN A 34 7.80 13.71 5.39
CA ASN A 34 8.03 14.05 6.80
C ASN A 34 9.01 13.08 7.47
N GLU A 35 8.94 11.80 7.12
CA GLU A 35 9.83 10.77 7.65
C GLU A 35 11.24 10.78 7.03
N LYS A 36 11.48 11.58 6.00
CA LYS A 36 12.79 11.75 5.32
C LYS A 36 13.44 10.42 4.94
N ALA A 37 12.63 9.45 4.52
CA ALA A 37 13.10 8.14 4.12
C ALA A 37 14.07 8.27 2.93
N ALA A 38 15.29 7.76 3.09
CA ALA A 38 16.32 7.81 2.04
C ALA A 38 16.08 6.72 0.99
N ASN A 39 15.56 5.57 1.42
CA ASN A 39 15.22 4.45 0.54
C ASN A 39 13.86 3.87 0.91
N SER A 40 13.16 3.38 -0.10
CA SER A 40 11.82 2.83 0.04
C SER A 40 11.60 1.63 -0.84
N VAL A 41 10.68 0.76 -0.46
CA VAL A 41 10.17 -0.31 -1.31
C VAL A 41 8.64 -0.30 -1.29
N GLU A 42 8.01 -0.46 -2.45
CA GLU A 42 6.56 -0.48 -2.60
C GLU A 42 6.07 -1.81 -3.15
N LEU A 43 5.14 -2.44 -2.46
CA LEU A 43 4.46 -3.65 -2.91
C LEU A 43 3.21 -3.27 -3.73
N GLY A 44 3.13 -3.78 -4.95
CA GLY A 44 1.98 -3.59 -5.82
C GLY A 44 1.72 -2.12 -6.21
N PRO A 45 2.70 -1.40 -6.75
CA PRO A 45 2.60 0.06 -7.01
C PRO A 45 1.56 0.43 -8.07
N GLY A 46 0.89 -0.54 -8.68
CA GLY A 46 0.03 -0.28 -9.83
C GLY A 46 0.85 0.17 -11.05
N PHE A 47 0.40 1.24 -11.72
CA PHE A 47 1.06 1.75 -12.93
C PHE A 47 2.22 2.71 -12.62
N MET A 48 2.26 3.29 -11.43
CA MET A 48 3.32 4.20 -11.01
C MET A 48 3.51 4.13 -9.50
N PRO A 49 4.74 3.92 -9.01
CA PRO A 49 5.03 3.94 -7.59
C PRO A 49 4.88 5.33 -6.99
N ILE A 50 4.52 5.36 -5.69
CA ILE A 50 4.43 6.61 -4.92
C ILE A 50 5.80 7.29 -4.84
N VAL A 51 6.86 6.52 -4.63
CA VAL A 51 8.23 7.03 -4.65
C VAL A 51 8.87 6.70 -5.99
N LYS A 52 9.02 7.71 -6.85
CA LYS A 52 9.50 7.56 -8.22
C LYS A 52 10.83 6.79 -8.36
N ASN A 53 11.68 6.88 -7.36
CA ASN A 53 12.98 6.22 -7.32
C ASN A 53 13.07 5.14 -6.22
N GLY A 54 11.96 4.69 -5.66
CA GLY A 54 11.90 3.59 -4.70
C GLY A 54 11.91 2.23 -5.39
N ASP A 55 12.42 1.20 -4.73
CA ASP A 55 12.33 -0.17 -5.23
C ASP A 55 10.89 -0.66 -5.22
N ILE A 56 10.59 -1.69 -5.99
CA ILE A 56 9.23 -2.24 -6.09
C ILE A 56 9.21 -3.75 -5.96
N ILE A 57 8.08 -4.25 -5.47
CA ILE A 57 7.75 -5.67 -5.41
C ILE A 57 6.51 -5.91 -6.28
N LEU A 58 6.62 -6.78 -7.26
CA LEU A 58 5.53 -7.19 -8.14
C LEU A 58 5.19 -8.66 -7.93
N ASN A 59 3.90 -8.98 -7.95
CA ASN A 59 3.45 -10.36 -8.02
C ASN A 59 3.72 -10.90 -9.45
N PRO A 60 4.35 -12.08 -9.60
CA PRO A 60 4.62 -12.67 -10.90
C PRO A 60 3.35 -12.98 -11.72
N LEU A 61 2.19 -13.08 -11.06
CA LEU A 61 0.89 -13.34 -11.70
C LEU A 61 0.11 -12.05 -12.02
N ASP A 62 0.64 -10.89 -11.68
CA ASP A 62 -0.05 -9.60 -11.86
C ASP A 62 0.27 -8.98 -13.22
N ASP A 63 -0.30 -9.57 -14.28
CA ASP A 63 -0.15 -9.09 -15.65
C ASP A 63 -0.93 -7.79 -15.92
N GLN A 64 -1.84 -7.39 -15.00
CA GLN A 64 -2.78 -6.30 -15.26
C GLN A 64 -2.13 -4.92 -15.24
N PHE A 65 -1.07 -4.77 -14.48
CA PHE A 65 -0.47 -3.46 -14.24
C PHE A 65 0.77 -3.17 -15.08
N GLY A 66 1.07 -3.98 -16.08
CA GLY A 66 2.21 -3.77 -16.96
C GLY A 66 3.53 -3.65 -16.19
N LYS A 67 4.64 -3.99 -16.80
CA LYS A 67 5.94 -3.64 -16.21
C LYS A 67 6.07 -2.14 -16.31
N PRO A 68 6.27 -1.42 -15.20
CA PRO A 68 6.46 0.01 -15.25
C PRO A 68 7.59 0.35 -16.22
N ASN A 69 7.24 0.89 -17.39
CA ASN A 69 8.22 1.35 -18.34
C ASN A 69 9.03 2.46 -17.69
N GLU A 70 10.36 2.36 -17.70
CA GLU A 70 11.33 3.36 -17.23
C GLU A 70 11.66 3.40 -15.73
N MET A 71 11.45 2.33 -14.95
CA MET A 71 11.97 2.34 -13.59
C MET A 71 13.48 2.09 -13.55
N ARG A 72 14.18 3.03 -12.96
CA ARG A 72 15.65 2.97 -12.73
C ARG A 72 16.03 2.15 -11.49
N ASN A 73 15.04 1.53 -10.84
CA ASN A 73 15.17 0.96 -9.51
C ASN A 73 15.14 -0.55 -9.54
N HIS A 74 15.57 -1.15 -8.43
CA HIS A 74 15.53 -2.59 -8.30
C HIS A 74 14.08 -3.09 -8.25
N MET A 75 13.81 -4.10 -9.05
CA MET A 75 12.50 -4.74 -9.13
C MET A 75 12.61 -6.17 -8.60
N TYR A 76 11.89 -6.43 -7.52
CA TYR A 76 11.68 -7.79 -7.03
C TYR A 76 10.43 -8.37 -7.66
N ILE A 77 10.51 -9.60 -8.14
CA ILE A 77 9.36 -10.34 -8.68
C ILE A 77 9.17 -11.59 -7.84
N PHE A 78 8.20 -11.55 -6.94
CA PHE A 78 7.83 -12.70 -6.11
C PHE A 78 6.41 -12.56 -5.54
N ASP A 79 5.84 -13.69 -5.11
CA ASP A 79 4.56 -13.70 -4.43
C ASP A 79 4.74 -13.23 -2.97
N ALA A 80 4.10 -12.11 -2.62
CA ALA A 80 4.15 -11.54 -1.26
C ALA A 80 3.55 -12.47 -0.18
N THR A 81 2.84 -13.51 -0.57
CA THR A 81 2.32 -14.53 0.35
C THR A 81 3.35 -15.60 0.75
N MET A 82 4.56 -15.58 0.16
CA MET A 82 5.62 -16.52 0.49
C MET A 82 6.16 -16.34 1.91
N LYS A 83 6.80 -17.38 2.44
CA LYS A 83 7.23 -17.41 3.85
C LYS A 83 8.37 -16.46 4.16
N HIS A 84 9.27 -16.27 3.21
CA HIS A 84 10.48 -15.43 3.38
C HIS A 84 10.76 -14.68 2.09
N TRP A 85 10.78 -13.37 2.18
CA TRP A 85 11.04 -12.50 1.04
C TRP A 85 12.55 -12.44 0.73
N PRO A 86 12.95 -12.41 -0.55
CA PRO A 86 14.36 -12.37 -0.96
C PRO A 86 14.96 -10.97 -0.79
N ILE A 87 14.74 -10.37 0.37
CA ILE A 87 15.18 -9.02 0.75
C ILE A 87 15.89 -9.14 2.10
N VAL A 88 17.05 -8.51 2.25
CA VAL A 88 17.82 -8.55 3.50
C VAL A 88 17.12 -7.74 4.61
N ASP A 89 17.47 -8.06 5.87
CA ASP A 89 16.91 -7.39 7.03
C ASP A 89 17.24 -5.90 7.03
N LYS A 90 16.25 -5.06 7.37
CA LYS A 90 16.41 -3.61 7.50
C LYS A 90 17.00 -2.92 6.25
N ALA A 91 16.73 -3.48 5.07
CA ALA A 91 17.16 -2.92 3.81
C ALA A 91 16.55 -1.53 3.53
N TYR A 92 15.36 -1.27 4.07
CA TYR A 92 14.59 -0.06 3.74
C TYR A 92 14.27 0.79 4.96
N ASP A 93 14.25 2.11 4.75
CA ASP A 93 13.75 3.04 5.76
C ASP A 93 12.23 2.96 5.86
N ILE A 94 11.54 2.76 4.70
CA ILE A 94 10.09 2.69 4.67
C ILE A 94 9.58 1.66 3.64
N PHE A 95 8.61 0.87 4.06
CA PHE A 95 7.82 -0.04 3.21
C PHE A 95 6.46 0.59 2.91
N ILE A 96 5.96 0.42 1.69
CA ILE A 96 4.70 1.00 1.23
C ILE A 96 3.84 -0.09 0.59
N ALA A 97 2.54 -0.15 0.93
CA ALA A 97 1.57 -0.97 0.21
C ALA A 97 0.18 -0.31 0.26
N LEU A 98 -0.35 0.07 -0.90
CA LEU A 98 -1.57 0.85 -1.00
C LEU A 98 -2.69 0.04 -1.65
N GLN A 99 -3.70 -0.37 -0.87
CA GLN A 99 -4.82 -1.20 -1.32
C GLN A 99 -4.34 -2.54 -1.92
N VAL A 100 -3.46 -3.20 -1.21
CA VAL A 100 -2.86 -4.49 -1.61
C VAL A 100 -3.10 -5.55 -0.54
N TRP A 101 -3.07 -5.13 0.72
CA TRP A 101 -2.99 -6.05 1.87
C TRP A 101 -4.18 -6.98 1.97
N GLU A 102 -5.36 -6.50 1.65
CA GLU A 102 -6.62 -7.23 1.63
C GLU A 102 -6.62 -8.41 0.63
N HIS A 103 -5.72 -8.39 -0.35
CA HIS A 103 -5.60 -9.42 -1.40
C HIS A 103 -4.60 -10.54 -1.08
N LEU A 104 -4.00 -10.57 0.11
CA LEU A 104 -2.95 -11.53 0.46
C LEU A 104 -3.47 -12.90 0.96
N ASP A 105 -4.68 -13.29 0.63
CA ASP A 105 -5.21 -14.65 0.76
C ASP A 105 -4.98 -15.30 2.16
N SER A 106 -5.38 -14.62 3.24
CA SER A 106 -5.13 -15.03 4.64
C SER A 106 -3.65 -15.15 5.05
N LYS A 107 -2.75 -14.52 4.30
CA LYS A 107 -1.30 -14.50 4.61
C LYS A 107 -0.81 -13.12 5.08
N GLN A 108 -1.73 -12.22 5.40
CA GLN A 108 -1.45 -10.85 5.83
C GLN A 108 -0.47 -10.79 7.00
N THR A 109 -0.73 -11.58 8.04
CA THR A 109 0.13 -11.66 9.24
C THR A 109 1.54 -12.15 8.91
N ARG A 110 1.66 -13.10 7.98
CA ARG A 110 2.96 -13.60 7.51
C ARG A 110 3.71 -12.52 6.75
N ALA A 111 3.04 -11.85 5.81
CA ALA A 111 3.61 -10.77 5.04
C ALA A 111 4.05 -9.61 5.95
N PHE A 112 3.27 -9.30 7.00
CA PHE A 112 3.64 -8.23 7.93
C PHE A 112 4.90 -8.54 8.74
N ARG A 113 5.16 -9.82 9.08
CA ARG A 113 6.46 -10.21 9.68
C ARG A 113 7.63 -9.87 8.78
N GLU A 114 7.48 -10.09 7.48
CA GLU A 114 8.51 -9.72 6.51
C GLU A 114 8.65 -8.20 6.40
N VAL A 115 7.56 -7.43 6.42
CA VAL A 115 7.62 -5.97 6.47
C VAL A 115 8.43 -5.48 7.69
N VAL A 116 8.11 -5.99 8.88
CA VAL A 116 8.85 -5.65 10.13
C VAL A 116 10.32 -6.04 10.02
N ARG A 117 10.64 -7.13 9.32
CA ARG A 117 12.01 -7.59 9.12
C ARG A 117 12.79 -6.68 8.17
N ILE A 118 12.21 -6.34 7.00
CA ILE A 118 12.94 -5.67 5.92
C ILE A 118 12.97 -4.14 6.04
N ALA A 119 12.05 -3.54 6.79
CA ALA A 119 11.93 -2.09 6.89
C ALA A 119 11.96 -1.58 8.35
N LYS A 120 12.30 -0.31 8.52
CA LYS A 120 12.23 0.40 9.80
C LYS A 120 10.83 0.97 10.06
N LYS A 121 10.14 1.36 8.99
CA LYS A 121 8.82 1.99 9.01
C LYS A 121 7.92 1.38 7.94
N ALA A 122 6.61 1.52 8.11
CA ALA A 122 5.65 1.09 7.08
C ALA A 122 4.49 2.08 6.95
N VAL A 123 4.01 2.23 5.71
CA VAL A 123 2.74 2.88 5.39
C VAL A 123 1.89 1.91 4.60
N LEU A 124 0.75 1.53 5.16
CA LEU A 124 -0.23 0.69 4.48
C LEU A 124 -1.54 1.46 4.36
N SER A 125 -2.26 1.26 3.26
CA SER A 125 -3.65 1.72 3.16
C SER A 125 -4.58 0.55 2.89
N PHE A 126 -5.77 0.62 3.50
CA PHE A 126 -6.78 -0.43 3.42
C PHE A 126 -8.13 0.16 2.99
N PRO A 127 -9.00 -0.62 2.32
CA PRO A 127 -10.42 -0.30 2.30
C PRO A 127 -10.91 -0.29 3.75
N TYR A 128 -11.88 0.56 4.09
CA TYR A 128 -12.28 0.71 5.48
C TYR A 128 -13.78 0.83 5.61
N ASN A 129 -14.40 -0.08 6.36
CA ASN A 129 -15.83 -0.11 6.61
C ASN A 129 -16.69 -0.01 5.34
N TRP A 130 -16.36 -0.80 4.31
CA TRP A 130 -17.14 -0.80 3.08
C TRP A 130 -18.49 -1.49 3.28
N ASP A 131 -19.55 -0.82 2.85
CA ASP A 131 -20.90 -1.36 2.88
C ASP A 131 -21.20 -2.39 1.77
N GLY A 132 -22.35 -3.05 1.87
CA GLY A 132 -22.77 -4.11 0.95
C GLY A 132 -22.85 -3.67 -0.51
N GLY A 133 -23.23 -2.44 -0.81
CA GLY A 133 -23.32 -1.91 -2.17
C GLY A 133 -21.96 -1.81 -2.86
N LEU A 134 -20.91 -1.49 -2.09
CA LEU A 134 -19.54 -1.46 -2.60
C LEU A 134 -18.97 -2.86 -2.86
N LEU A 135 -19.53 -3.90 -2.25
CA LEU A 135 -19.06 -5.28 -2.30
C LEU A 135 -19.75 -6.13 -3.38
N GLU A 136 -20.62 -5.58 -4.19
CA GLU A 136 -21.32 -6.31 -5.27
C GLU A 136 -20.36 -6.87 -6.31
N LYS A 137 -19.27 -6.14 -6.63
CA LYS A 137 -18.29 -6.60 -7.61
C LYS A 137 -17.40 -7.71 -6.99
N PRO A 138 -17.16 -8.83 -7.71
CA PRO A 138 -16.31 -9.91 -7.23
C PRO A 138 -14.92 -9.44 -6.78
N SER A 139 -14.32 -8.49 -7.50
CA SER A 139 -13.02 -7.90 -7.17
C SER A 139 -13.00 -7.11 -5.85
N HIS A 140 -14.16 -6.76 -5.31
CA HIS A 140 -14.27 -6.03 -4.05
C HIS A 140 -14.56 -6.92 -2.84
N ARG A 141 -14.71 -8.23 -3.02
CA ARG A 141 -15.03 -9.14 -1.90
C ARG A 141 -13.94 -9.20 -0.85
N ALA A 142 -12.68 -9.01 -1.25
CA ALA A 142 -11.56 -8.92 -0.32
C ALA A 142 -11.59 -7.65 0.58
N HIS A 143 -12.44 -6.68 0.23
CA HIS A 143 -12.59 -5.42 0.98
C HIS A 143 -13.66 -5.48 2.09
N ARG A 144 -14.32 -6.65 2.23
CA ARG A 144 -15.39 -6.84 3.21
C ARG A 144 -14.85 -6.81 4.62
N ASP A 145 -15.59 -6.15 5.50
CA ASP A 145 -15.40 -6.18 6.94
C ASP A 145 -14.00 -5.73 7.41
N VAL A 146 -13.31 -4.92 6.59
CA VAL A 146 -11.99 -4.39 6.97
C VAL A 146 -12.20 -3.22 7.92
N ASP A 147 -11.92 -3.46 9.19
CA ASP A 147 -11.93 -2.49 10.27
C ASP A 147 -10.57 -2.49 11.01
N MET A 148 -10.44 -1.68 12.06
CA MET A 148 -9.19 -1.61 12.82
C MET A 148 -8.88 -2.89 13.60
N GLU A 149 -9.87 -3.68 13.99
CA GLU A 149 -9.66 -4.96 14.66
C GLU A 149 -9.03 -5.98 13.71
N LEU A 150 -9.59 -6.11 12.51
CA LEU A 150 -9.03 -6.98 11.47
C LEU A 150 -7.63 -6.52 11.03
N ILE A 151 -7.41 -5.21 10.88
CA ILE A 151 -6.09 -4.66 10.56
C ILE A 151 -5.09 -5.03 11.66
N ARG A 152 -5.46 -4.91 12.93
CA ARG A 152 -4.61 -5.33 14.07
C ARG A 152 -4.26 -6.81 14.00
N ASP A 153 -5.21 -7.67 13.69
CA ASP A 153 -4.97 -9.11 13.51
C ASP A 153 -3.97 -9.38 12.38
N TRP A 154 -4.11 -8.67 11.27
CA TRP A 154 -3.18 -8.78 10.14
C TRP A 154 -1.77 -8.28 10.46
N THR A 155 -1.65 -7.35 11.41
CA THR A 155 -0.39 -6.68 11.75
C THR A 155 0.21 -7.16 13.06
N LEU A 156 0.02 -8.45 13.42
CA LEU A 156 0.62 -9.09 14.61
C LEU A 156 0.17 -8.47 15.95
N GLY A 157 -0.94 -7.78 16.00
CA GLY A 157 -1.34 -6.99 17.16
C GLY A 157 -0.53 -5.72 17.36
N ILE A 158 0.33 -5.35 16.41
CA ILE A 158 1.14 -4.12 16.49
C ILE A 158 0.29 -2.92 16.07
N GLU A 159 0.01 -2.05 17.03
CA GLU A 159 -0.75 -0.83 16.77
C GLU A 159 0.04 0.12 15.85
N PRO A 160 -0.62 0.77 14.89
CA PRO A 160 0.01 1.85 14.15
C PRO A 160 0.33 3.02 15.08
N LYS A 161 1.42 3.74 14.80
CA LYS A 161 1.78 4.98 15.50
C LYS A 161 0.69 6.04 15.34
N PHE A 162 0.08 6.08 14.17
CA PHE A 162 -1.15 6.82 13.87
C PHE A 162 -1.87 6.22 12.66
N SER A 163 -3.15 6.57 12.54
CA SER A 163 -3.99 6.27 11.37
C SER A 163 -4.72 7.52 10.89
N ILE A 164 -5.00 7.58 9.59
CA ILE A 164 -5.74 8.67 8.95
C ILE A 164 -6.87 8.05 8.15
N GLU A 165 -8.10 8.36 8.49
CA GLU A 165 -9.27 7.99 7.71
C GLU A 165 -9.45 8.98 6.56
N ILE A 166 -9.66 8.46 5.36
CA ILE A 166 -9.93 9.23 4.16
C ILE A 166 -11.34 8.92 3.73
N GLU A 167 -12.18 9.93 3.83
CA GLU A 167 -13.56 9.88 3.38
C GLU A 167 -13.65 9.55 1.88
N ARG A 168 -14.78 9.02 1.47
CA ARG A 168 -15.11 8.80 0.08
C ARG A 168 -15.11 10.14 -0.66
N THR A 169 -14.18 10.33 -1.58
CA THR A 169 -14.12 11.54 -2.40
C THR A 169 -14.75 11.29 -3.77
N GLY A 170 -15.81 12.01 -4.05
CA GLY A 170 -16.54 12.27 -5.30
C GLY A 170 -16.46 11.28 -6.45
N ALA A 171 -17.34 11.33 -7.38
CA ALA A 171 -17.51 10.61 -8.64
C ALA A 171 -17.84 9.10 -8.56
N GLU A 172 -18.54 8.65 -9.58
CA GLU A 172 -19.15 7.32 -9.74
C GLU A 172 -18.21 6.12 -9.54
N PHE A 173 -16.90 6.33 -9.63
CA PHE A 173 -15.88 5.29 -9.48
C PHE A 173 -15.14 5.35 -8.15
N SER A 174 -15.44 6.31 -7.29
CA SER A 174 -14.78 6.36 -6.00
C SER A 174 -15.28 5.21 -5.13
N LYS A 175 -14.39 4.35 -4.82
CA LYS A 175 -14.56 3.25 -3.88
C LYS A 175 -14.78 3.84 -2.48
N GLY A 176 -15.28 3.06 -1.53
CA GLY A 176 -15.58 3.52 -0.18
C GLY A 176 -14.42 4.17 0.58
N PRO A 177 -14.64 4.52 1.84
CA PRO A 177 -13.61 5.10 2.71
C PRO A 177 -12.35 4.24 2.75
N ARG A 178 -11.23 4.85 3.11
CA ARG A 178 -9.95 4.19 3.31
C ARG A 178 -9.33 4.62 4.61
N VAL A 179 -8.51 3.75 5.18
CA VAL A 179 -7.63 4.13 6.27
C VAL A 179 -6.17 3.96 5.82
N ILE A 180 -5.34 4.93 6.17
CA ILE A 180 -3.89 4.88 6.05
C ILE A 180 -3.34 4.65 7.45
N CYS A 181 -2.51 3.64 7.61
CA CYS A 181 -1.85 3.32 8.87
C CYS A 181 -0.34 3.47 8.70
N PHE A 182 0.30 4.08 9.68
CA PHE A 182 1.75 4.25 9.74
C PHE A 182 2.33 3.57 10.97
N TRP A 183 3.40 2.80 10.76
CA TRP A 183 4.19 2.17 11.81
C TRP A 183 5.63 2.68 11.82
N ASP A 184 6.17 2.81 13.02
CA ASP A 184 7.58 3.02 13.28
C ASP A 184 8.07 1.86 14.14
N PHE A 185 8.80 0.93 13.54
CA PHE A 185 9.21 -0.30 14.21
C PHE A 185 10.37 -0.11 15.18
N ASP A 186 11.09 0.99 15.09
CA ASP A 186 12.15 1.30 16.03
C ASP A 186 11.57 1.75 17.38
N ASP A 187 10.43 2.46 17.37
CA ASP A 187 9.70 2.86 18.59
C ASP A 187 9.11 1.63 19.35
N ILE A 188 8.85 0.52 18.67
CA ILE A 188 8.23 -0.67 19.28
C ILE A 188 9.26 -1.53 20.01
N ARG A 189 10.51 -1.51 19.60
CA ARG A 189 11.59 -2.33 20.18
C ARG A 189 12.15 -1.75 21.47
N THR A 190 11.79 -0.53 21.81
CA THR A 190 12.25 0.17 23.01
C THR A 190 11.29 0.07 24.19
N LYS A 191 10.17 -0.64 24.02
CA LYS A 191 9.20 -0.95 25.08
C LYS A 191 9.22 -2.44 25.42
#